data_917e76f4ce12de1adb2e37e95befe18c
#
_entry.id   917e76f4ce12de1adb2e37e95befe18c
#
_cell.length_a   1.000
_cell.length_b   1.000
_cell.length_c   1.000
_cell.angle_alpha   90.00
_cell.angle_beta   90.00
_cell.angle_gamma   90.00
#
_symmetry.space_group_name_H-M   'P 1'
#
loop_
_entity.id
_entity.type
_entity.pdbx_description
1 polymer ?
#
loop_
_entity_poly.entity_id
_entity_poly.type
_entity_poly.pdbx_seq_one_letter_code
_entity_poly.pdbx_strand_id
1 'polypeptide(L)'
;MALRHQVKCRICDAYDEIKKMTKKNSKISLIGAGQIGGTLAHLIGTKELVDEVVLFDVASGIAKGKALDIAQSSSVDGFNVKFSGTDNYKDIEGSDVVIITAGVPRKPGMSRDDLLGINLKIIKQVANGVKENAPDAFVICITNPLDVMVMAFQKFSGLPSNKVVGMAGILDSSRFKLFLSLEFDVPVKEIDAMVMGGHGDTMVPLPRFTKVSGKPLLDLVNDGKISKERLEEINQRTRDGGAEIVKFLEKGSAFYAPAASGIEMAKAYLNDEKKMLPCAAQLNGEYGIKDIYAGVPIIIGKSGVEKIEEINLDEKEKSEFLHSVEAVKKLWEAASKIDPDLAKKWISVSYTHLRAHETSL
;
A
#
# COMPACT_ATOMS: atom_id res chain seq x y z
N MET A 1 14.59 -25.71 -43.60
CA MET A 1 13.65 -25.22 -42.57
C MET A 1 14.13 -25.51 -41.13
N ALA A 2 14.73 -26.65 -40.85
CA ALA A 2 15.23 -27.04 -39.52
C ALA A 2 16.35 -26.14 -38.96
N LEU A 3 17.26 -25.63 -39.77
CA LEU A 3 18.38 -24.77 -39.31
C LEU A 3 17.92 -23.38 -38.79
N ARG A 4 16.84 -22.82 -39.36
CA ARG A 4 16.29 -21.51 -38.86
C ARG A 4 15.63 -21.62 -37.49
N HIS A 5 15.05 -22.77 -37.16
CA HIS A 5 14.45 -23.00 -35.84
C HIS A 5 15.50 -23.17 -34.73
N GLN A 6 16.59 -23.89 -35.02
CA GLN A 6 17.68 -24.09 -34.04
C GLN A 6 18.45 -22.78 -33.76
N VAL A 7 18.65 -21.92 -34.77
CA VAL A 7 19.32 -20.61 -34.58
C VAL A 7 18.45 -19.66 -33.75
N LYS A 8 17.14 -19.71 -33.96
CA LYS A 8 16.20 -18.84 -33.17
C LYS A 8 16.15 -19.25 -31.69
N CYS A 9 16.22 -20.55 -31.40
CA CYS A 9 16.27 -21.09 -30.04
C CYS A 9 17.56 -20.66 -29.31
N ARG A 10 18.72 -20.78 -29.91
CA ARG A 10 20.01 -20.39 -29.30
C ARG A 10 20.12 -18.88 -29.01
N ILE A 11 19.57 -18.04 -29.86
CA ILE A 11 19.55 -16.58 -29.62
C ILE A 11 18.57 -16.23 -28.47
N CYS A 12 17.42 -16.87 -28.41
CA CYS A 12 16.48 -16.72 -27.30
C CYS A 12 17.09 -17.23 -26.01
N ASP A 13 17.74 -18.41 -26.01
CA ASP A 13 18.40 -18.97 -24.84
C ASP A 13 19.55 -18.07 -24.36
N ALA A 14 20.38 -17.56 -25.27
CA ALA A 14 21.49 -16.65 -24.94
C ALA A 14 20.95 -15.29 -24.42
N TYR A 15 19.85 -14.78 -24.98
CA TYR A 15 19.20 -13.55 -24.50
C TYR A 15 18.61 -13.76 -23.10
N ASP A 16 17.99 -14.90 -22.85
CA ASP A 16 17.44 -15.25 -21.53
C ASP A 16 18.56 -15.50 -20.51
N GLU A 17 19.69 -16.09 -20.93
CA GLU A 17 20.88 -16.22 -20.07
C GLU A 17 21.52 -14.86 -19.75
N ILE A 18 21.69 -13.98 -20.74
CA ILE A 18 22.21 -12.62 -20.53
C ILE A 18 21.24 -11.83 -19.61
N LYS A 19 19.93 -11.98 -19.78
CA LYS A 19 18.92 -11.37 -18.93
C LYS A 19 18.96 -11.91 -17.50
N LYS A 20 19.24 -13.19 -17.31
CA LYS A 20 19.48 -13.80 -15.98
C LYS A 20 20.78 -13.33 -15.34
N MET A 21 21.85 -13.13 -16.11
CA MET A 21 23.16 -12.68 -15.60
C MET A 21 23.19 -11.19 -15.20
N THR A 22 22.25 -10.38 -15.72
CA THR A 22 22.17 -8.93 -15.43
C THR A 22 21.05 -8.57 -14.45
N LYS A 23 20.18 -9.52 -14.08
CA LYS A 23 19.05 -9.27 -13.17
C LYS A 23 19.53 -9.39 -11.72
N LYS A 24 19.67 -8.26 -11.03
CA LYS A 24 19.71 -8.23 -9.56
C LYS A 24 18.47 -8.99 -9.07
N ASN A 25 18.64 -9.99 -8.20
CA ASN A 25 17.51 -10.70 -7.61
C ASN A 25 16.57 -9.69 -6.95
N SER A 26 15.35 -9.61 -7.47
CA SER A 26 14.33 -8.73 -6.89
C SER A 26 13.75 -9.35 -5.63
N LYS A 27 13.51 -8.52 -4.60
CA LYS A 27 13.12 -8.99 -3.27
C LYS A 27 12.03 -8.13 -2.65
N ILE A 28 11.01 -8.78 -2.12
CA ILE A 28 10.01 -8.14 -1.25
C ILE A 28 10.11 -8.73 0.15
N SER A 29 10.16 -7.86 1.16
CA SER A 29 10.03 -8.25 2.56
C SER A 29 8.69 -7.83 3.13
N LEU A 30 8.02 -8.75 3.80
CA LEU A 30 6.70 -8.58 4.42
C LEU A 30 6.88 -8.56 5.93
N ILE A 31 6.68 -7.40 6.55
CA ILE A 31 6.82 -7.24 8.00
C ILE A 31 5.46 -7.46 8.66
N GLY A 32 5.30 -8.64 9.27
CA GLY A 32 4.07 -9.20 9.79
C GLY A 32 3.59 -10.39 8.97
N ALA A 33 3.64 -11.58 9.55
CA ALA A 33 3.18 -12.82 8.93
C ALA A 33 1.72 -13.18 9.31
N GLY A 34 0.88 -12.19 9.58
CA GLY A 34 -0.54 -12.35 9.85
C GLY A 34 -1.34 -12.79 8.61
N GLN A 35 -2.66 -12.54 8.60
CA GLN A 35 -3.52 -12.90 7.45
C GLN A 35 -3.14 -12.12 6.19
N ILE A 36 -2.96 -10.79 6.31
CA ILE A 36 -2.58 -9.95 5.17
C ILE A 36 -1.19 -10.36 4.67
N GLY A 37 -0.19 -10.54 5.56
CA GLY A 37 1.17 -10.92 5.18
C GLY A 37 1.23 -12.27 4.44
N GLY A 38 0.52 -13.29 4.94
CA GLY A 38 0.42 -14.58 4.24
C GLY A 38 -0.26 -14.48 2.88
N THR A 39 -1.34 -13.70 2.78
CA THR A 39 -2.05 -13.47 1.50
C THR A 39 -1.17 -12.71 0.51
N LEU A 40 -0.43 -11.68 0.96
CA LEU A 40 0.56 -10.98 0.15
C LEU A 40 1.60 -11.94 -0.40
N ALA A 41 2.20 -12.76 0.46
CA ALA A 41 3.23 -13.72 0.07
C ALA A 41 2.73 -14.67 -1.01
N HIS A 42 1.55 -15.26 -0.83
CA HIS A 42 0.94 -16.15 -1.81
C HIS A 42 0.65 -15.44 -3.15
N LEU A 43 0.07 -14.21 -3.11
CA LEU A 43 -0.17 -13.43 -4.32
C LEU A 43 1.13 -13.04 -5.05
N ILE A 44 2.20 -12.73 -4.32
CA ILE A 44 3.51 -12.44 -4.91
C ILE A 44 4.04 -13.68 -5.62
N GLY A 45 3.91 -14.86 -4.99
CA GLY A 45 4.30 -16.15 -5.56
C GLY A 45 3.57 -16.45 -6.86
N THR A 46 2.24 -16.52 -6.80
CA THR A 46 1.39 -16.86 -7.96
C THR A 46 1.51 -15.89 -9.13
N LYS A 47 1.92 -14.64 -8.88
CA LYS A 47 2.17 -13.63 -9.91
C LYS A 47 3.63 -13.54 -10.33
N GLU A 48 4.52 -14.30 -9.69
CA GLU A 48 5.98 -14.25 -9.89
C GLU A 48 6.50 -12.79 -9.93
N LEU A 49 6.04 -11.99 -8.97
CA LEU A 49 6.30 -10.54 -8.98
C LEU A 49 7.77 -10.21 -8.69
N VAL A 50 8.44 -11.07 -7.91
CA VAL A 50 9.86 -10.97 -7.54
C VAL A 50 10.49 -12.36 -7.47
N ASP A 51 11.82 -12.41 -7.36
CA ASP A 51 12.57 -13.66 -7.24
C ASP A 51 12.58 -14.21 -5.79
N GLU A 52 12.44 -13.33 -4.78
CA GLU A 52 12.53 -13.69 -3.36
C GLU A 52 11.50 -12.93 -2.51
N VAL A 53 10.89 -13.66 -1.58
CA VAL A 53 9.99 -13.13 -0.54
C VAL A 53 10.49 -13.53 0.84
N VAL A 54 10.65 -12.55 1.71
CA VAL A 54 10.96 -12.77 3.13
C VAL A 54 9.74 -12.41 3.96
N LEU A 55 9.21 -13.38 4.72
CA LEU A 55 8.20 -13.12 5.74
C LEU A 55 8.91 -12.90 7.08
N PHE A 56 8.76 -11.71 7.64
CA PHE A 56 9.27 -11.38 8.97
C PHE A 56 8.12 -11.36 9.98
N ASP A 57 8.31 -12.00 11.12
CA ASP A 57 7.40 -11.87 12.26
C ASP A 57 8.18 -12.13 13.57
N VAL A 58 7.82 -11.42 14.63
CA VAL A 58 8.39 -11.66 15.97
C VAL A 58 8.11 -13.08 16.47
N ALA A 59 7.03 -13.72 15.99
CA ALA A 59 6.75 -15.12 16.14
C ALA A 59 7.36 -15.91 14.98
N SER A 60 8.66 -16.16 15.02
CA SER A 60 9.47 -16.82 13.97
C SER A 60 8.82 -18.10 13.41
N GLY A 61 8.18 -18.89 14.26
CA GLY A 61 7.49 -20.12 13.83
C GLY A 61 6.34 -19.85 12.87
N ILE A 62 5.58 -18.77 13.06
CA ILE A 62 4.48 -18.37 12.15
C ILE A 62 5.04 -17.97 10.80
N ALA A 63 6.08 -17.14 10.76
CA ALA A 63 6.72 -16.72 9.52
C ALA A 63 7.29 -17.90 8.74
N LYS A 64 8.03 -18.79 9.42
CA LYS A 64 8.63 -20.00 8.82
C LYS A 64 7.57 -20.98 8.32
N GLY A 65 6.51 -21.22 9.12
CA GLY A 65 5.42 -22.12 8.75
C GLY A 65 4.71 -21.66 7.48
N LYS A 66 4.32 -20.37 7.42
CA LYS A 66 3.67 -19.81 6.23
C LYS A 66 4.57 -19.77 5.01
N ALA A 67 5.85 -19.39 5.17
CA ALA A 67 6.81 -19.39 4.09
C ALA A 67 6.96 -20.80 3.48
N LEU A 68 7.05 -21.84 4.33
CA LEU A 68 7.15 -23.22 3.89
C LEU A 68 5.88 -23.71 3.21
N ASP A 69 4.70 -23.43 3.77
CA ASP A 69 3.41 -23.83 3.21
C ASP A 69 3.19 -23.23 1.80
N ILE A 70 3.45 -21.91 1.67
CA ILE A 70 3.38 -21.22 0.38
C ILE A 70 4.43 -21.78 -0.62
N ALA A 71 5.66 -22.05 -0.16
CA ALA A 71 6.66 -22.66 -1.00
C ALA A 71 6.24 -24.05 -1.50
N GLN A 72 5.52 -24.83 -0.68
CA GLN A 72 4.99 -26.15 -1.09
C GLN A 72 3.89 -26.01 -2.16
N SER A 73 3.04 -24.96 -2.11
CA SER A 73 2.01 -24.72 -3.11
C SER A 73 2.60 -24.45 -4.51
N SER A 74 3.86 -24.02 -4.59
CA SER A 74 4.53 -23.75 -5.87
C SER A 74 4.55 -24.94 -6.84
N SER A 75 4.61 -26.16 -6.31
CA SER A 75 4.58 -27.38 -7.12
C SER A 75 3.20 -27.65 -7.75
N VAL A 76 2.14 -27.06 -7.20
CA VAL A 76 0.76 -27.17 -7.69
C VAL A 76 0.40 -25.98 -8.58
N ASP A 77 0.73 -24.77 -8.13
CA ASP A 77 0.39 -23.51 -8.79
C ASP A 77 1.39 -23.14 -9.92
N GLY A 78 2.56 -23.76 -9.96
CA GLY A 78 3.53 -23.64 -11.07
C GLY A 78 4.40 -22.39 -11.02
N PHE A 79 4.56 -21.72 -9.87
CA PHE A 79 5.45 -20.56 -9.73
C PHE A 79 6.83 -20.92 -9.17
N ASN A 80 7.83 -20.06 -9.40
CA ASN A 80 9.21 -20.27 -8.98
C ASN A 80 9.78 -19.06 -8.23
N VAL A 81 9.27 -18.81 -7.01
CA VAL A 81 9.70 -17.74 -6.11
C VAL A 81 10.30 -18.36 -4.85
N LYS A 82 11.39 -17.82 -4.34
CA LYS A 82 12.00 -18.26 -3.08
C LYS A 82 11.26 -17.63 -1.90
N PHE A 83 10.92 -18.46 -0.91
CA PHE A 83 10.28 -18.01 0.33
C PHE A 83 11.14 -18.33 1.53
N SER A 84 11.27 -17.40 2.44
CA SER A 84 11.87 -17.61 3.75
C SER A 84 11.06 -16.93 4.85
N GLY A 85 11.11 -17.49 6.05
CA GLY A 85 10.47 -16.91 7.24
C GLY A 85 11.51 -16.65 8.32
N THR A 86 11.46 -15.48 8.96
CA THR A 86 12.47 -15.02 9.91
C THR A 86 11.90 -14.12 11.01
N ASP A 87 12.65 -13.94 12.08
CA ASP A 87 12.50 -12.91 13.10
C ASP A 87 13.73 -11.99 13.20
N ASN A 88 14.67 -12.13 12.26
CA ASN A 88 15.88 -11.33 12.18
C ASN A 88 15.80 -10.29 11.05
N TYR A 89 15.89 -9.00 11.39
CA TYR A 89 15.86 -7.91 10.40
C TYR A 89 17.02 -7.96 9.38
N LYS A 90 18.15 -8.61 9.68
CA LYS A 90 19.22 -8.76 8.68
C LYS A 90 18.75 -9.48 7.41
N ASP A 91 17.77 -10.38 7.52
CA ASP A 91 17.30 -11.15 6.39
C ASP A 91 16.48 -10.32 5.38
N ILE A 92 16.04 -9.10 5.76
CA ILE A 92 15.39 -8.16 4.83
C ILE A 92 16.39 -7.28 4.05
N GLU A 93 17.68 -7.42 4.28
CA GLU A 93 18.72 -6.65 3.58
C GLU A 93 18.60 -6.84 2.06
N GLY A 94 18.71 -5.72 1.32
CA GLY A 94 18.60 -5.71 -0.14
C GLY A 94 17.19 -5.80 -0.70
N SER A 95 16.14 -5.65 0.13
CA SER A 95 14.76 -5.58 -0.34
C SER A 95 14.52 -4.36 -1.23
N ASP A 96 13.88 -4.58 -2.38
CA ASP A 96 13.40 -3.49 -3.26
C ASP A 96 12.12 -2.86 -2.69
N VAL A 97 11.26 -3.70 -2.09
CA VAL A 97 10.01 -3.26 -1.46
C VAL A 97 9.87 -3.89 -0.07
N VAL A 98 9.43 -3.09 0.89
CA VAL A 98 9.02 -3.56 2.22
C VAL A 98 7.54 -3.25 2.41
N ILE A 99 6.73 -4.28 2.72
CA ILE A 99 5.30 -4.09 3.01
C ILE A 99 5.05 -4.37 4.49
N ILE A 100 4.50 -3.37 5.20
CA ILE A 100 4.31 -3.42 6.65
C ILE A 100 2.86 -3.73 6.95
N THR A 101 2.62 -4.89 7.55
CA THR A 101 1.32 -5.34 8.07
C THR A 101 1.36 -5.64 9.56
N ALA A 102 2.54 -5.46 10.17
CA ALA A 102 2.76 -5.68 11.60
C ALA A 102 1.92 -4.72 12.45
N GLY A 103 1.15 -5.26 13.36
CA GLY A 103 0.27 -4.53 14.24
C GLY A 103 -0.80 -5.44 14.83
N VAL A 104 -1.50 -4.98 15.85
CA VAL A 104 -2.61 -5.72 16.44
C VAL A 104 -3.94 -5.16 15.93
N PRO A 105 -4.91 -6.01 15.62
CA PRO A 105 -6.27 -5.57 15.34
C PRO A 105 -6.95 -5.10 16.65
N ARG A 106 -7.97 -4.24 16.52
CA ARG A 106 -8.77 -3.82 17.66
C ARG A 106 -9.48 -5.04 18.28
N LYS A 107 -9.33 -5.21 19.58
CA LYS A 107 -9.99 -6.28 20.36
C LYS A 107 -11.19 -5.71 21.12
N PRO A 108 -12.19 -6.53 21.47
CA PRO A 108 -13.27 -6.12 22.37
C PRO A 108 -12.71 -5.55 23.68
N GLY A 109 -13.24 -4.42 24.12
CA GLY A 109 -12.79 -3.72 25.34
C GLY A 109 -11.55 -2.83 25.19
N MET A 110 -10.89 -2.84 24.02
CA MET A 110 -9.75 -1.97 23.73
C MET A 110 -10.22 -0.59 23.28
N SER A 111 -9.73 0.48 23.91
CA SER A 111 -9.97 1.85 23.46
C SER A 111 -9.22 2.15 22.15
N ARG A 112 -9.57 3.27 21.48
CA ARG A 112 -8.81 3.75 20.31
C ARG A 112 -7.38 4.13 20.70
N ASP A 113 -7.20 4.75 21.85
CA ASP A 113 -5.89 5.21 22.33
C ASP A 113 -4.98 4.03 22.71
N ASP A 114 -5.55 2.96 23.31
CA ASP A 114 -4.80 1.72 23.59
C ASP A 114 -4.27 1.09 22.31
N LEU A 115 -5.14 0.97 21.29
CA LEU A 115 -4.74 0.43 19.98
C LEU A 115 -3.65 1.29 19.34
N LEU A 116 -3.83 2.61 19.38
CA LEU A 116 -2.87 3.57 18.83
C LEU A 116 -1.52 3.43 19.51
N GLY A 117 -1.50 3.39 20.86
CA GLY A 117 -0.27 3.27 21.64
C GLY A 117 0.48 1.96 21.42
N ILE A 118 -0.24 0.83 21.28
CA ILE A 118 0.37 -0.47 20.97
C ILE A 118 0.98 -0.46 19.58
N ASN A 119 0.23 -0.02 18.57
CA ASN A 119 0.70 -0.04 17.19
C ASN A 119 1.82 0.99 16.94
N LEU A 120 1.84 2.13 17.63
CA LEU A 120 2.97 3.06 17.60
C LEU A 120 4.29 2.41 18.07
N LYS A 121 4.26 1.65 19.17
CA LYS A 121 5.44 0.92 19.67
C LYS A 121 5.93 -0.10 18.65
N ILE A 122 5.01 -0.84 18.01
CA ILE A 122 5.35 -1.81 16.98
C ILE A 122 5.96 -1.09 15.76
N ILE A 123 5.33 -0.04 15.27
CA ILE A 123 5.82 0.73 14.11
C ILE A 123 7.20 1.36 14.39
N LYS A 124 7.46 1.82 15.63
CA LYS A 124 8.78 2.35 16.01
C LYS A 124 9.87 1.28 15.90
N GLN A 125 9.60 0.06 16.36
CA GLN A 125 10.53 -1.08 16.23
C GLN A 125 10.74 -1.45 14.74
N VAL A 126 9.66 -1.55 13.97
CA VAL A 126 9.72 -1.84 12.53
C VAL A 126 10.51 -0.77 11.79
N ALA A 127 10.27 0.52 12.09
CA ALA A 127 10.97 1.63 11.45
C ALA A 127 12.49 1.57 11.67
N ASN A 128 12.93 1.25 12.89
CA ASN A 128 14.35 1.07 13.20
C ASN A 128 14.94 -0.13 12.43
N GLY A 129 14.26 -1.28 12.46
CA GLY A 129 14.73 -2.48 11.75
C GLY A 129 14.84 -2.27 10.23
N VAL A 130 13.87 -1.60 9.60
CA VAL A 130 13.89 -1.29 8.17
C VAL A 130 14.96 -0.26 7.85
N LYS A 131 15.09 0.81 8.65
CA LYS A 131 16.13 1.82 8.49
C LYS A 131 17.54 1.23 8.47
N GLU A 132 17.81 0.30 9.36
CA GLU A 132 19.14 -0.31 9.53
C GLU A 132 19.46 -1.34 8.44
N ASN A 133 18.45 -2.07 7.93
CA ASN A 133 18.68 -3.23 7.07
C ASN A 133 18.16 -3.08 5.63
N ALA A 134 17.20 -2.18 5.38
CA ALA A 134 16.65 -1.94 4.05
C ALA A 134 16.36 -0.44 3.80
N PRO A 135 17.34 0.46 3.97
CA PRO A 135 17.13 1.92 3.91
C PRO A 135 16.71 2.43 2.52
N ASP A 136 17.00 1.68 1.46
CA ASP A 136 16.72 2.07 0.07
C ASP A 136 15.37 1.54 -0.43
N ALA A 137 14.71 0.69 0.35
CA ALA A 137 13.45 0.05 -0.03
C ALA A 137 12.31 1.06 -0.22
N PHE A 138 11.42 0.77 -1.15
CA PHE A 138 10.11 1.41 -1.22
C PHE A 138 9.19 0.77 -0.16
N VAL A 139 8.65 1.57 0.73
CA VAL A 139 7.89 1.09 1.89
C VAL A 139 6.40 1.35 1.71
N ILE A 140 5.60 0.29 1.82
CA ILE A 140 4.14 0.34 1.77
C ILE A 140 3.60 -0.04 3.16
N CYS A 141 2.97 0.91 3.86
CA CYS A 141 2.33 0.66 5.15
C CYS A 141 0.86 0.26 4.95
N ILE A 142 0.44 -0.82 5.61
CA ILE A 142 -0.96 -1.31 5.65
C ILE A 142 -1.52 -1.30 7.08
N THR A 143 -0.66 -1.19 8.08
CA THR A 143 -1.02 -1.22 9.50
C THR A 143 -1.98 -0.07 9.86
N ASN A 144 -3.04 -0.39 10.62
CA ASN A 144 -4.03 0.59 11.09
C ASN A 144 -3.72 1.12 12.52
N PRO A 145 -4.14 2.35 12.83
CA PRO A 145 -4.80 3.36 11.94
C PRO A 145 -3.81 3.91 10.91
N LEU A 146 -4.13 3.66 9.63
CA LEU A 146 -3.18 3.75 8.52
C LEU A 146 -2.43 5.08 8.43
N ASP A 147 -3.18 6.19 8.36
CA ASP A 147 -2.59 7.51 8.09
C ASP A 147 -1.56 7.88 9.17
N VAL A 148 -1.86 7.57 10.44
CA VAL A 148 -0.93 7.81 11.55
C VAL A 148 0.23 6.82 11.55
N MET A 149 -0.01 5.55 11.21
CA MET A 149 1.07 4.55 11.21
C MET A 149 2.09 4.80 10.10
N VAL A 150 1.67 5.22 8.89
CA VAL A 150 2.60 5.57 7.83
C VAL A 150 3.39 6.84 8.17
N MET A 151 2.75 7.84 8.79
CA MET A 151 3.42 9.05 9.29
C MET A 151 4.45 8.71 10.37
N ALA A 152 4.07 7.89 11.36
CA ALA A 152 4.95 7.48 12.44
C ALA A 152 6.14 6.67 11.91
N PHE A 153 5.89 5.73 10.98
CA PHE A 153 6.96 4.98 10.33
C PHE A 153 7.97 5.91 9.64
N GLN A 154 7.48 6.83 8.79
CA GLN A 154 8.34 7.76 8.08
C GLN A 154 9.14 8.64 9.07
N LYS A 155 8.50 9.09 10.15
CA LYS A 155 9.11 9.91 11.18
C LYS A 155 10.22 9.18 11.95
N PHE A 156 9.97 7.95 12.39
CA PHE A 156 10.93 7.15 13.14
C PHE A 156 12.09 6.63 12.26
N SER A 157 11.79 6.22 11.04
CA SER A 157 12.81 5.73 10.11
C SER A 157 13.68 6.84 9.56
N GLY A 158 13.11 8.03 9.33
CA GLY A 158 13.76 9.11 8.63
C GLY A 158 13.98 8.85 7.13
N LEU A 159 13.33 7.82 6.56
CA LEU A 159 13.39 7.58 5.12
C LEU A 159 12.74 8.75 4.35
N PRO A 160 13.18 9.01 3.11
CA PRO A 160 12.57 10.04 2.26
C PRO A 160 11.07 9.79 2.07
N SER A 161 10.25 10.85 2.13
CA SER A 161 8.78 10.71 2.05
C SER A 161 8.29 10.12 0.73
N ASN A 162 9.02 10.31 -0.37
CA ASN A 162 8.70 9.69 -1.65
C ASN A 162 8.94 8.16 -1.66
N LYS A 163 9.63 7.62 -0.65
CA LYS A 163 9.86 6.17 -0.48
C LYS A 163 8.88 5.52 0.50
N VAL A 164 8.02 6.29 1.16
CA VAL A 164 7.10 5.78 2.18
C VAL A 164 5.66 6.17 1.82
N VAL A 165 4.80 5.18 1.66
CA VAL A 165 3.39 5.37 1.29
C VAL A 165 2.47 4.49 2.14
N GLY A 166 1.22 4.92 2.29
CA GLY A 166 0.17 4.14 2.92
C GLY A 166 -0.83 3.56 1.92
N MET A 167 -1.21 2.31 2.09
CA MET A 167 -2.26 1.66 1.32
C MET A 167 -3.63 2.09 1.85
N ALA A 168 -4.27 3.06 1.18
CA ALA A 168 -5.51 3.72 1.59
C ALA A 168 -6.53 3.75 0.45
N GLY A 169 -6.59 4.84 -0.28
CA GLY A 169 -7.59 5.10 -1.31
C GLY A 169 -7.67 4.03 -2.40
N ILE A 170 -6.60 3.29 -2.69
CA ILE A 170 -6.65 2.17 -3.63
C ILE A 170 -7.62 1.06 -3.16
N LEU A 171 -7.60 0.73 -1.86
CA LEU A 171 -8.56 -0.20 -1.26
C LEU A 171 -9.96 0.40 -1.19
N ASP A 172 -10.06 1.67 -0.78
CA ASP A 172 -11.34 2.35 -0.63
C ASP A 172 -12.03 2.52 -1.98
N SER A 173 -11.28 2.88 -3.02
CA SER A 173 -11.76 2.92 -4.40
C SER A 173 -12.20 1.54 -4.91
N SER A 174 -11.53 0.45 -4.48
CA SER A 174 -11.94 -0.90 -4.88
C SER A 174 -13.32 -1.29 -4.33
N ARG A 175 -13.67 -0.82 -3.13
CA ARG A 175 -15.01 -1.00 -2.54
C ARG A 175 -16.05 -0.22 -3.33
N PHE A 176 -15.76 1.05 -3.61
CA PHE A 176 -16.64 1.91 -4.39
C PHE A 176 -16.89 1.34 -5.79
N LYS A 177 -15.83 0.88 -6.48
CA LYS A 177 -15.92 0.19 -7.77
C LYS A 177 -16.80 -1.06 -7.70
N LEU A 178 -16.62 -1.90 -6.67
CA LEU A 178 -17.42 -3.10 -6.50
C LEU A 178 -18.91 -2.78 -6.31
N PHE A 179 -19.25 -1.83 -5.44
CA PHE A 179 -20.64 -1.50 -5.17
C PHE A 179 -21.34 -0.86 -6.38
N LEU A 180 -20.63 -0.04 -7.16
CA LEU A 180 -21.13 0.45 -8.45
C LEU A 180 -21.28 -0.67 -9.49
N SER A 181 -20.33 -1.60 -9.55
CA SER A 181 -20.41 -2.77 -10.43
C SER A 181 -21.64 -3.60 -10.15
N LEU A 182 -21.96 -3.84 -8.88
CA LEU A 182 -23.15 -4.58 -8.45
C LEU A 182 -24.44 -3.79 -8.75
N GLU A 183 -24.43 -2.47 -8.62
CA GLU A 183 -25.59 -1.61 -8.87
C GLU A 183 -25.96 -1.57 -10.35
N PHE A 184 -24.97 -1.47 -11.23
CA PHE A 184 -25.17 -1.33 -12.68
C PHE A 184 -25.10 -2.66 -13.43
N ASP A 185 -24.85 -3.77 -12.74
CA ASP A 185 -24.65 -5.11 -13.31
C ASP A 185 -23.63 -5.12 -14.46
N VAL A 186 -22.46 -4.50 -14.22
CA VAL A 186 -21.33 -4.43 -15.15
C VAL A 186 -20.06 -4.99 -14.52
N PRO A 187 -19.10 -5.50 -15.31
CA PRO A 187 -17.82 -5.95 -14.78
C PRO A 187 -17.06 -4.84 -14.03
N VAL A 188 -16.48 -5.16 -12.86
CA VAL A 188 -15.71 -4.19 -12.03
C VAL A 188 -14.63 -3.45 -12.84
N LYS A 189 -14.02 -4.10 -13.84
CA LYS A 189 -13.02 -3.49 -14.71
C LYS A 189 -13.53 -2.33 -15.57
N GLU A 190 -14.86 -2.22 -15.73
CA GLU A 190 -15.51 -1.13 -16.44
C GLU A 190 -15.86 0.06 -15.55
N ILE A 191 -15.55 -0.04 -14.25
CA ILE A 191 -15.71 1.06 -13.31
C ILE A 191 -14.37 1.75 -13.11
N ASP A 192 -14.33 3.03 -13.45
CA ASP A 192 -13.24 3.93 -13.08
C ASP A 192 -13.74 4.83 -11.95
N ALA A 193 -13.15 4.71 -10.76
CA ALA A 193 -13.60 5.44 -9.58
C ALA A 193 -12.45 5.73 -8.63
N MET A 194 -12.59 6.82 -7.87
CA MET A 194 -11.60 7.31 -6.94
C MET A 194 -12.22 7.66 -5.59
N VAL A 195 -11.48 7.33 -4.52
CA VAL A 195 -11.76 7.74 -3.15
C VAL A 195 -10.52 8.41 -2.59
N MET A 196 -10.67 9.56 -1.95
CA MET A 196 -9.61 10.36 -1.34
C MET A 196 -9.80 10.52 0.18
N GLY A 197 -8.88 11.26 0.81
CA GLY A 197 -8.93 11.58 2.24
C GLY A 197 -8.26 10.54 3.12
N GLY A 198 -8.45 10.65 4.43
CA GLY A 198 -7.96 9.68 5.41
C GLY A 198 -8.65 8.33 5.29
N HIS A 199 -7.92 7.27 5.58
CA HIS A 199 -8.42 5.90 5.52
C HIS A 199 -9.32 5.58 6.71
N GLY A 200 -10.63 5.70 6.55
CA GLY A 200 -11.63 5.47 7.61
C GLY A 200 -12.98 6.11 7.29
N ASP A 201 -13.76 6.39 8.33
CA ASP A 201 -15.14 6.86 8.21
C ASP A 201 -15.27 8.22 7.49
N THR A 202 -14.18 8.99 7.39
CA THR A 202 -14.12 10.31 6.75
C THR A 202 -13.59 10.27 5.32
N MET A 203 -13.39 9.10 4.72
CA MET A 203 -12.99 8.99 3.32
C MET A 203 -14.01 9.64 2.39
N VAL A 204 -13.54 10.16 1.25
CA VAL A 204 -14.31 10.96 0.31
C VAL A 204 -14.41 10.23 -1.04
N PRO A 205 -15.49 9.47 -1.29
CA PRO A 205 -15.80 9.00 -2.65
C PRO A 205 -16.03 10.20 -3.58
N LEU A 206 -15.55 10.10 -4.82
CA LEU A 206 -15.62 11.18 -5.80
C LEU A 206 -16.47 10.78 -7.02
N PRO A 207 -17.82 10.87 -6.96
CA PRO A 207 -18.71 10.53 -8.06
C PRO A 207 -18.42 11.33 -9.34
N ARG A 208 -17.98 12.58 -9.22
CA ARG A 208 -17.63 13.47 -10.32
C ARG A 208 -16.42 12.97 -11.14
N PHE A 209 -15.53 12.22 -10.51
CA PHE A 209 -14.35 11.58 -11.13
C PHE A 209 -14.58 10.10 -11.41
N THR A 210 -15.84 9.65 -11.38
CA THR A 210 -16.21 8.25 -11.56
C THR A 210 -16.91 8.02 -12.89
N LYS A 211 -16.55 6.92 -13.58
CA LYS A 211 -17.19 6.46 -14.82
C LYS A 211 -17.63 5.01 -14.70
N VAL A 212 -18.74 4.70 -15.33
CA VAL A 212 -19.30 3.34 -15.47
C VAL A 212 -19.39 3.03 -16.95
N SER A 213 -18.69 2.02 -17.44
CA SER A 213 -18.60 1.66 -18.87
C SER A 213 -18.27 2.88 -19.74
N GLY A 214 -17.35 3.74 -19.27
CA GLY A 214 -16.91 4.96 -19.95
C GLY A 214 -17.82 6.18 -19.82
N LYS A 215 -19.05 6.04 -19.27
CA LYS A 215 -19.98 7.16 -19.03
C LYS A 215 -19.74 7.78 -17.67
N PRO A 216 -19.70 9.12 -17.55
CA PRO A 216 -19.64 9.79 -16.25
C PRO A 216 -20.79 9.36 -15.34
N LEU A 217 -20.51 9.08 -14.08
CA LEU A 217 -21.52 8.61 -13.11
C LEU A 217 -22.63 9.66 -12.89
N LEU A 218 -22.27 10.95 -12.89
CA LEU A 218 -23.25 12.01 -12.71
C LEU A 218 -24.20 12.14 -13.91
N ASP A 219 -23.78 11.80 -15.12
CA ASP A 219 -24.67 11.75 -16.29
C ASP A 219 -25.69 10.61 -16.12
N LEU A 220 -25.28 9.47 -15.58
CA LEU A 220 -26.19 8.36 -15.25
C LEU A 220 -27.22 8.73 -14.18
N VAL A 221 -26.83 9.57 -13.22
CA VAL A 221 -27.77 10.14 -12.24
C VAL A 221 -28.79 11.08 -12.93
N ASN A 222 -28.31 11.95 -13.81
CA ASN A 222 -29.16 12.90 -14.54
C ASN A 222 -30.13 12.18 -15.49
N ASP A 223 -29.68 11.07 -16.09
CA ASP A 223 -30.48 10.19 -16.96
C ASP A 223 -31.45 9.29 -16.18
N GLY A 224 -31.50 9.38 -14.85
CA GLY A 224 -32.37 8.58 -13.98
C GLY A 224 -32.02 7.09 -13.92
N LYS A 225 -30.78 6.71 -14.30
CA LYS A 225 -30.29 5.32 -14.20
C LYS A 225 -29.98 4.90 -12.79
N ILE A 226 -29.69 5.85 -11.92
CA ILE A 226 -29.52 5.72 -10.47
C ILE A 226 -30.04 7.00 -9.80
N SER A 227 -30.72 6.88 -8.66
CA SER A 227 -31.15 8.07 -7.90
C SER A 227 -29.99 8.67 -7.08
N LYS A 228 -30.11 9.94 -6.71
CA LYS A 228 -29.13 10.61 -5.83
C LYS A 228 -29.06 9.93 -4.46
N GLU A 229 -30.19 9.53 -3.93
CA GLU A 229 -30.31 8.84 -2.65
C GLU A 229 -29.59 7.49 -2.71
N ARG A 230 -29.77 6.73 -3.79
CA ARG A 230 -29.11 5.45 -3.98
C ARG A 230 -27.61 5.59 -4.12
N LEU A 231 -27.13 6.61 -4.83
CA LEU A 231 -25.72 6.91 -4.93
C LEU A 231 -25.13 7.25 -3.55
N GLU A 232 -25.85 8.02 -2.71
CA GLU A 232 -25.38 8.33 -1.36
C GLU A 232 -25.33 7.10 -0.45
N GLU A 233 -26.28 6.18 -0.58
CA GLU A 233 -26.23 4.86 0.09
C GLU A 233 -24.97 4.08 -0.31
N ILE A 234 -24.59 4.10 -1.59
CA ILE A 234 -23.35 3.45 -2.09
C ILE A 234 -22.11 4.16 -1.53
N ASN A 235 -22.09 5.50 -1.51
CA ASN A 235 -21.01 6.27 -0.91
C ASN A 235 -20.86 5.91 0.58
N GLN A 236 -21.95 5.85 1.33
CA GLN A 236 -21.92 5.50 2.75
C GLN A 236 -21.47 4.04 2.95
N ARG A 237 -21.97 3.09 2.16
CA ARG A 237 -21.52 1.71 2.20
C ARG A 237 -20.03 1.57 1.88
N THR A 238 -19.49 2.44 1.02
CA THR A 238 -18.04 2.50 0.74
C THR A 238 -17.25 2.88 1.99
N ARG A 239 -17.72 3.89 2.73
CA ARG A 239 -17.12 4.31 4.01
C ARG A 239 -17.18 3.18 5.05
N ASP A 240 -18.30 2.46 5.11
CA ASP A 240 -18.55 1.38 6.06
C ASP A 240 -17.98 0.02 5.61
N GLY A 241 -17.43 -0.09 4.42
CA GLY A 241 -17.05 -1.37 3.80
C GLY A 241 -16.06 -2.22 4.61
N GLY A 242 -15.20 -1.59 5.41
CA GLY A 242 -14.36 -2.30 6.37
C GLY A 242 -15.14 -2.85 7.55
N ALA A 243 -16.06 -2.07 8.12
CA ALA A 243 -16.90 -2.47 9.25
C ALA A 243 -17.89 -3.56 8.84
N GLU A 244 -18.46 -3.50 7.63
CA GLU A 244 -19.34 -4.54 7.07
C GLU A 244 -18.63 -5.90 7.06
N ILE A 245 -17.38 -5.98 6.60
CA ILE A 245 -16.59 -7.21 6.59
C ILE A 245 -16.30 -7.72 8.00
N VAL A 246 -15.90 -6.84 8.92
CA VAL A 246 -15.67 -7.19 10.34
C VAL A 246 -16.93 -7.78 10.97
N LYS A 247 -18.11 -7.22 10.68
CA LYS A 247 -19.38 -7.71 11.17
C LYS A 247 -19.68 -9.15 10.70
N PHE A 248 -19.37 -9.46 9.42
CA PHE A 248 -19.57 -10.82 8.89
C PHE A 248 -18.54 -11.83 9.40
N LEU A 249 -17.28 -11.41 9.54
CA LEU A 249 -16.21 -12.30 9.99
C LEU A 249 -16.24 -12.56 11.51
N GLU A 250 -16.94 -11.72 12.30
CA GLU A 250 -16.99 -11.75 13.76
C GLU A 250 -15.61 -11.64 14.44
N LYS A 251 -14.59 -12.27 13.86
CA LYS A 251 -13.19 -12.23 14.30
C LYS A 251 -12.29 -11.91 13.11
N GLY A 252 -11.48 -10.85 13.24
CA GLY A 252 -10.54 -10.42 12.21
C GLY A 252 -11.05 -9.24 11.40
N SER A 253 -10.43 -8.99 10.26
CA SER A 253 -10.73 -7.89 9.34
C SER A 253 -10.47 -8.34 7.90
N ALA A 254 -10.79 -7.49 6.92
CA ALA A 254 -10.46 -7.74 5.52
C ALA A 254 -8.94 -8.00 5.35
N PHE A 255 -8.56 -8.95 4.52
CA PHE A 255 -7.17 -9.24 4.21
C PHE A 255 -6.89 -9.55 2.73
N TYR A 256 -7.88 -10.03 1.96
CA TYR A 256 -7.71 -10.27 0.52
C TYR A 256 -7.57 -8.98 -0.28
N ALA A 257 -8.53 -8.07 -0.15
CA ALA A 257 -8.52 -6.80 -0.88
C ALA A 257 -7.37 -5.86 -0.42
N PRO A 258 -7.03 -5.74 0.88
CA PRO A 258 -5.82 -5.04 1.32
C PRO A 258 -4.54 -5.61 0.72
N ALA A 259 -4.39 -6.95 0.67
CA ALA A 259 -3.24 -7.58 0.06
C ALA A 259 -3.16 -7.29 -1.45
N ALA A 260 -4.27 -7.46 -2.18
CA ALA A 260 -4.32 -7.14 -3.61
C ALA A 260 -3.96 -5.67 -3.90
N SER A 261 -4.41 -4.74 -3.04
CA SER A 261 -4.09 -3.31 -3.13
C SER A 261 -2.60 -3.05 -2.92
N GLY A 262 -1.98 -3.68 -1.91
CA GLY A 262 -0.54 -3.58 -1.66
C GLY A 262 0.30 -4.15 -2.81
N ILE A 263 -0.14 -5.25 -3.41
CA ILE A 263 0.50 -5.85 -4.60
C ILE A 263 0.49 -4.88 -5.79
N GLU A 264 -0.62 -4.21 -6.03
CA GLU A 264 -0.73 -3.26 -7.15
C GLU A 264 0.23 -2.07 -6.99
N MET A 265 0.39 -1.57 -5.75
CA MET A 265 1.37 -0.53 -5.43
C MET A 265 2.81 -1.03 -5.62
N ALA A 266 3.13 -2.22 -5.12
CA ALA A 266 4.45 -2.83 -5.27
C ALA A 266 4.81 -3.07 -6.74
N LYS A 267 3.85 -3.55 -7.54
CA LYS A 267 4.00 -3.78 -8.96
C LYS A 267 4.27 -2.49 -9.72
N ALA A 268 3.54 -1.40 -9.42
CA ALA A 268 3.75 -0.09 -10.04
C ALA A 268 5.18 0.42 -9.80
N TYR A 269 5.73 0.22 -8.60
CA TYR A 269 7.11 0.57 -8.26
C TYR A 269 8.13 -0.33 -8.98
N LEU A 270 8.00 -1.66 -8.87
CA LEU A 270 8.96 -2.62 -9.40
C LEU A 270 9.10 -2.56 -10.92
N ASN A 271 7.99 -2.31 -11.61
CA ASN A 271 7.94 -2.26 -13.08
C ASN A 271 8.08 -0.86 -13.66
N ASP A 272 8.29 0.18 -12.83
CA ASP A 272 8.30 1.59 -13.26
C ASP A 272 7.05 1.97 -14.07
N GLU A 273 5.87 1.51 -13.62
CA GLU A 273 4.64 1.67 -14.41
C GLU A 273 4.16 3.13 -14.51
N LYS A 274 4.68 4.02 -13.67
CA LYS A 274 4.24 5.43 -13.54
C LYS A 274 2.71 5.53 -13.43
N LYS A 275 2.16 4.64 -12.64
CA LYS A 275 0.73 4.47 -12.50
C LYS A 275 0.16 5.43 -11.48
N MET A 276 -0.94 6.08 -11.83
CA MET A 276 -1.70 6.90 -10.90
C MET A 276 -2.54 6.00 -9.99
N LEU A 277 -2.30 6.09 -8.68
CA LEU A 277 -3.00 5.33 -7.65
C LEU A 277 -3.38 6.25 -6.49
N PRO A 278 -4.59 6.15 -5.93
CA PRO A 278 -4.95 6.87 -4.72
C PRO A 278 -4.33 6.18 -3.49
N CYS A 279 -3.34 6.81 -2.89
CA CYS A 279 -2.58 6.30 -1.75
C CYS A 279 -2.35 7.40 -0.71
N ALA A 280 -2.09 7.03 0.54
CA ALA A 280 -1.66 7.99 1.54
C ALA A 280 -0.20 8.40 1.29
N ALA A 281 0.01 9.67 0.98
CA ALA A 281 1.32 10.26 0.75
C ALA A 281 1.46 11.57 1.52
N GLN A 282 2.72 11.97 1.81
CA GLN A 282 3.00 13.22 2.49
C GLN A 282 2.74 14.41 1.57
N LEU A 283 1.85 15.29 2.01
CA LEU A 283 1.56 16.56 1.35
C LEU A 283 2.56 17.63 1.80
N ASN A 284 3.12 18.35 0.84
CA ASN A 284 4.10 19.42 1.05
C ASN A 284 3.66 20.77 0.46
N GLY A 285 2.39 20.99 0.33
CA GLY A 285 1.76 22.20 -0.21
C GLY A 285 0.56 21.93 -1.09
N GLU A 286 0.45 20.69 -1.59
CA GLU A 286 -0.68 20.24 -2.40
C GLU A 286 -1.98 20.40 -1.61
N TYR A 287 -3.04 20.82 -2.28
CA TYR A 287 -4.33 21.17 -1.67
C TYR A 287 -4.24 22.21 -0.54
N GLY A 288 -3.14 22.97 -0.45
CA GLY A 288 -2.85 23.90 0.64
C GLY A 288 -2.45 23.25 1.97
N ILE A 289 -2.10 21.96 1.97
CA ILE A 289 -1.81 21.15 3.16
C ILE A 289 -0.31 20.83 3.22
N LYS A 290 0.27 20.88 4.43
CA LYS A 290 1.70 20.54 4.66
C LYS A 290 1.87 19.57 5.80
N ASP A 291 2.93 18.75 5.71
CA ASP A 291 3.43 17.89 6.78
C ASP A 291 2.39 16.88 7.31
N ILE A 292 1.47 16.44 6.46
CA ILE A 292 0.45 15.44 6.78
C ILE A 292 0.37 14.39 5.65
N TYR A 293 0.09 13.15 5.99
CA TYR A 293 -0.26 12.13 5.02
C TYR A 293 -1.78 12.12 4.82
N ALA A 294 -2.20 12.03 3.58
CA ALA A 294 -3.60 11.84 3.22
C ALA A 294 -3.71 11.03 1.94
N GLY A 295 -4.82 10.34 1.76
CA GLY A 295 -5.14 9.62 0.53
C GLY A 295 -5.41 10.59 -0.61
N VAL A 296 -4.49 10.65 -1.57
CA VAL A 296 -4.52 11.51 -2.76
C VAL A 296 -4.05 10.72 -3.98
N PRO A 297 -4.39 11.14 -5.21
CA PRO A 297 -3.81 10.55 -6.42
C PRO A 297 -2.30 10.79 -6.49
N ILE A 298 -1.51 9.73 -6.56
CA ILE A 298 -0.06 9.80 -6.71
C ILE A 298 0.39 8.99 -7.91
N ILE A 299 1.50 9.38 -8.52
CA ILE A 299 2.19 8.59 -9.54
C ILE A 299 3.28 7.78 -8.86
N ILE A 300 3.18 6.44 -8.95
CA ILE A 300 4.22 5.52 -8.46
C ILE A 300 5.05 5.02 -9.63
N GLY A 301 6.35 5.28 -9.59
CA GLY A 301 7.38 4.74 -10.48
C GLY A 301 8.58 4.27 -9.68
N LYS A 302 9.68 3.96 -10.35
CA LYS A 302 10.91 3.41 -9.72
C LYS A 302 11.58 4.35 -8.71
N SER A 303 11.27 5.64 -8.74
CA SER A 303 11.75 6.62 -7.75
C SER A 303 10.88 6.65 -6.47
N GLY A 304 9.81 5.86 -6.42
CA GLY A 304 8.78 5.90 -5.39
C GLY A 304 7.61 6.78 -5.83
N VAL A 305 7.14 7.66 -4.96
CA VAL A 305 6.16 8.71 -5.33
C VAL A 305 6.87 9.75 -6.19
N GLU A 306 6.57 9.76 -7.47
CA GLU A 306 7.19 10.70 -8.43
C GLU A 306 6.43 12.02 -8.50
N LYS A 307 5.12 11.97 -8.26
CA LYS A 307 4.24 13.15 -8.29
C LYS A 307 2.97 12.91 -7.49
N ILE A 308 2.47 13.94 -6.85
CA ILE A 308 1.09 14.03 -6.36
C ILE A 308 0.28 14.79 -7.41
N GLU A 309 -0.81 14.20 -7.89
CA GLU A 309 -1.69 14.83 -8.87
C GLU A 309 -2.81 15.58 -8.15
N GLU A 310 -2.77 16.92 -8.21
CA GLU A 310 -3.87 17.71 -7.71
C GLU A 310 -5.03 17.70 -8.70
N ILE A 311 -6.16 17.13 -8.28
CA ILE A 311 -7.40 17.16 -9.07
C ILE A 311 -8.27 18.34 -8.63
N ASN A 312 -9.03 18.90 -9.56
CA ASN A 312 -9.88 20.07 -9.30
C ASN A 312 -11.15 19.66 -8.56
N LEU A 313 -11.11 19.69 -7.21
CA LEU A 313 -12.24 19.44 -6.33
C LEU A 313 -13.20 20.64 -6.37
N ASP A 314 -14.51 20.38 -6.39
CA ASP A 314 -15.51 21.43 -6.15
C ASP A 314 -15.55 21.83 -4.66
N GLU A 315 -16.32 22.84 -4.31
CA GLU A 315 -16.35 23.38 -2.94
C GLU A 315 -16.83 22.33 -1.91
N LYS A 316 -17.76 21.44 -2.30
CA LYS A 316 -18.25 20.36 -1.42
C LYS A 316 -17.17 19.32 -1.22
N GLU A 317 -16.60 18.78 -2.30
CA GLU A 317 -15.52 17.79 -2.29
C GLU A 317 -14.30 18.31 -1.51
N LYS A 318 -13.93 19.57 -1.72
CA LYS A 318 -12.85 20.24 -0.99
C LYS A 318 -13.15 20.34 0.51
N SER A 319 -14.37 20.72 0.88
CA SER A 319 -14.80 20.78 2.28
C SER A 319 -14.75 19.41 2.94
N GLU A 320 -15.25 18.36 2.26
CA GLU A 320 -15.21 16.97 2.75
C GLU A 320 -13.76 16.48 2.88
N PHE A 321 -12.91 16.78 1.91
CA PHE A 321 -11.49 16.42 1.94
C PHE A 321 -10.75 17.10 3.10
N LEU A 322 -10.94 18.41 3.29
CA LEU A 322 -10.33 19.12 4.41
C LEU A 322 -10.84 18.62 5.76
N HIS A 323 -12.13 18.27 5.87
CA HIS A 323 -12.67 17.64 7.07
C HIS A 323 -11.98 16.29 7.36
N SER A 324 -11.77 15.48 6.32
CA SER A 324 -11.07 14.19 6.44
C SER A 324 -9.62 14.37 6.88
N VAL A 325 -8.89 15.32 6.31
CA VAL A 325 -7.51 15.65 6.70
C VAL A 325 -7.44 16.14 8.16
N GLU A 326 -8.43 16.92 8.60
CA GLU A 326 -8.50 17.40 9.99
C GLU A 326 -8.69 16.24 10.98
N ALA A 327 -9.45 15.20 10.60
CA ALA A 327 -9.57 13.98 11.41
C ALA A 327 -8.21 13.26 11.54
N VAL A 328 -7.43 13.18 10.45
CA VAL A 328 -6.06 12.63 10.49
C VAL A 328 -5.15 13.46 11.39
N LYS A 329 -5.20 14.79 11.31
CA LYS A 329 -4.41 15.68 12.18
C LYS A 329 -4.71 15.48 13.66
N LYS A 330 -5.98 15.40 14.04
CA LYS A 330 -6.38 15.13 15.43
C LYS A 330 -5.85 13.80 15.93
N LEU A 331 -5.88 12.77 15.11
CA LEU A 331 -5.33 11.46 15.47
C LEU A 331 -3.79 11.49 15.56
N TRP A 332 -3.13 12.28 14.71
CA TRP A 332 -1.69 12.51 14.79
C TRP A 332 -1.28 13.26 16.06
N GLU A 333 -2.05 14.26 16.47
CA GLU A 333 -1.84 14.95 17.75
C GLU A 333 -1.97 14.00 18.95
N ALA A 334 -2.95 13.09 18.92
CA ALA A 334 -3.09 12.06 19.94
C ALA A 334 -1.87 11.13 19.96
N ALA A 335 -1.40 10.69 18.79
CA ALA A 335 -0.19 9.88 18.66
C ALA A 335 1.05 10.58 19.20
N SER A 336 1.21 11.88 18.90
CA SER A 336 2.33 12.70 19.37
C SER A 336 2.34 12.92 20.90
N LYS A 337 1.17 12.87 21.55
CA LYS A 337 1.08 12.86 23.02
C LYS A 337 1.49 11.53 23.61
N ILE A 338 1.24 10.42 22.92
CA ILE A 338 1.61 9.07 23.36
C ILE A 338 3.13 8.86 23.18
N ASP A 339 3.71 9.25 22.06
CA ASP A 339 5.16 9.19 21.79
C ASP A 339 5.69 10.59 21.40
N PRO A 340 6.35 11.30 22.35
CA PRO A 340 6.89 12.65 22.12
C PRO A 340 7.94 12.74 21.01
N ASP A 341 8.58 11.62 20.63
CA ASP A 341 9.54 11.63 19.51
C ASP A 341 8.87 12.02 18.18
N LEU A 342 7.57 11.81 18.05
CA LEU A 342 6.78 12.22 16.89
C LEU A 342 6.60 13.74 16.80
N ALA A 343 6.65 14.45 17.92
CA ALA A 343 6.51 15.92 17.96
C ALA A 343 7.77 16.67 17.53
N LYS A 344 8.92 15.99 17.41
CA LYS A 344 10.17 16.60 16.95
C LYS A 344 10.02 17.09 15.50
N LYS A 345 10.53 18.29 15.18
CA LYS A 345 10.48 18.83 13.81
C LYS A 345 11.07 17.85 12.79
N TRP A 346 10.50 17.80 11.60
CA TRP A 346 11.04 17.06 10.47
C TRP A 346 12.48 17.54 10.21
N ILE A 347 13.46 16.65 10.36
CA ILE A 347 14.84 16.94 9.94
C ILE A 347 14.89 16.53 8.47
N SER A 348 14.86 17.50 7.57
CA SER A 348 15.16 17.23 6.15
C SER A 348 16.63 16.85 6.04
N VAL A 349 16.94 15.58 6.00
CA VAL A 349 18.28 15.11 5.64
C VAL A 349 18.41 15.30 4.13
N SER A 350 19.06 16.41 3.74
CA SER A 350 19.51 16.60 2.37
C SER A 350 20.59 15.56 2.07
N TYR A 351 20.27 14.57 1.26
CA TYR A 351 21.12 13.43 0.89
C TYR A 351 22.29 13.80 -0.04
N THR A 352 22.68 15.08 -0.12
CA THR A 352 23.71 15.58 -1.04
C THR A 352 25.15 15.42 -0.54
N HIS A 353 25.40 14.88 0.66
CA HIS A 353 26.77 14.86 1.23
C HIS A 353 27.40 13.49 1.52
N LEU A 354 26.80 12.37 1.16
CA LEU A 354 27.38 11.04 1.43
C LEU A 354 28.09 10.37 0.25
N ARG A 355 28.19 11.01 -0.93
CA ARG A 355 28.95 10.49 -2.10
C ARG A 355 30.27 11.17 -2.37
N ALA A 356 30.78 12.03 -1.48
CA ALA A 356 32.02 12.81 -1.74
C ALA A 356 33.30 12.22 -1.13
N HIS A 357 33.30 11.03 -0.54
CA HIS A 357 34.52 10.48 0.12
C HIS A 357 34.98 9.10 -0.40
N GLU A 358 34.51 8.61 -1.55
CA GLU A 358 35.03 7.36 -2.14
C GLU A 358 35.68 7.52 -3.53
N THR A 359 36.26 8.68 -3.84
CA THR A 359 37.15 8.80 -5.01
C THR A 359 38.37 9.59 -4.64
N SER A 360 39.30 9.00 -3.85
CA SER A 360 40.71 9.29 -3.88
C SER A 360 41.47 8.25 -3.07
N LEU A 361 41.85 7.17 -3.73
CA LEU A 361 43.14 6.47 -3.56
C LEU A 361 43.32 5.56 -4.77
#